data_7102f45b5731854516d0248a3b0f61a7
#
_entry.id   7102f45b5731854516d0248a3b0f61a7
#
_cell.length_a   1.000
_cell.length_b   1.000
_cell.length_c   1.000
_cell.angle_alpha   90.00
_cell.angle_beta   90.00
_cell.angle_gamma   90.00
#
_symmetry.space_group_name_H-M   'P 1'
#
loop_
_entity.id
_entity.type
_entity.pdbx_description
1 polymer ?
#
loop_
_entity_poly.entity_id
_entity_poly.type
_entity_poly.pdbx_seq_one_letter_code
_entity_poly.pdbx_strand_id
1 'polypeptide(L)'
;MIFADKIIQLRKKNGWSQEELAEQMNVSRQAVCKWEGAQSIPDINKLIQLSKLFNVSIDYLLKDEMEEVEYNMSSSDDESTIDEQSEKRFVSMQEANAFLKVKEETSGKIALGVALCILSMIPLFLLSGAAENYLIPITENMAGGLGLVMMLLIVAPAVAIFIQCGMKTSTYEYLEKEHIETQYGVTGMVRERRENYRDTYMKHLILGVMICIVSAVPLFSIEIFNGNEFYEIVALSAMFGLVAIGVAFIVKANIPWESMKKLLQEGDYSIAEKERRRKKKSIAGPISGIYWMLATAFFLILTFAQPKFFLYVGGIFWAVAGIIFVAVLIGCKLYEDREKK
;
A
#
# COMPACT_ATOMS: atom_id res chain seq x y z
N MET A 1 7.15 -8.70 -41.84
CA MET A 1 8.51 -9.12 -42.28
C MET A 1 8.92 -10.36 -41.51
N ILE A 2 9.27 -11.46 -42.16
CA ILE A 2 9.69 -12.71 -41.50
C ILE A 2 11.12 -12.57 -40.95
N PHE A 3 11.48 -13.41 -39.96
CA PHE A 3 12.82 -13.45 -39.34
C PHE A 3 13.98 -13.42 -40.33
N ALA A 4 13.89 -14.21 -41.44
CA ALA A 4 14.90 -14.26 -42.48
C ALA A 4 15.14 -12.91 -43.16
N ASP A 5 14.09 -12.18 -43.50
CA ASP A 5 14.18 -10.87 -44.15
C ASP A 5 14.85 -9.86 -43.24
N LYS A 6 14.52 -9.88 -41.94
CA LYS A 6 15.09 -8.98 -40.94
C LYS A 6 16.59 -9.18 -40.76
N ILE A 7 17.05 -10.44 -40.71
CA ILE A 7 18.49 -10.75 -40.63
C ILE A 7 19.22 -10.26 -41.89
N ILE A 8 18.66 -10.49 -43.06
CA ILE A 8 19.24 -10.01 -44.32
C ILE A 8 19.36 -8.48 -44.30
N GLN A 9 18.31 -7.81 -43.87
CA GLN A 9 18.28 -6.35 -43.80
C GLN A 9 19.31 -5.80 -42.83
N LEU A 10 19.37 -6.35 -41.59
CA LEU A 10 20.31 -5.93 -40.53
C LEU A 10 21.76 -6.19 -40.95
N ARG A 11 22.06 -7.34 -41.54
CA ARG A 11 23.39 -7.66 -42.06
C ARG A 11 23.81 -6.69 -43.17
N LYS A 12 22.95 -6.46 -44.16
CA LYS A 12 23.22 -5.51 -45.26
C LYS A 12 23.39 -4.08 -44.75
N LYS A 13 22.61 -3.66 -43.76
CA LYS A 13 22.75 -2.35 -43.13
C LYS A 13 24.10 -2.13 -42.47
N ASN A 14 24.69 -3.19 -41.90
CA ASN A 14 26.02 -3.18 -41.32
C ASN A 14 27.14 -3.43 -42.35
N GLY A 15 26.81 -3.61 -43.65
CA GLY A 15 27.77 -3.81 -44.71
C GLY A 15 28.41 -5.20 -44.71
N TRP A 16 27.88 -6.18 -43.99
CA TRP A 16 28.50 -7.49 -43.78
C TRP A 16 28.07 -8.49 -44.86
N SER A 17 29.03 -9.34 -45.26
CA SER A 17 28.78 -10.56 -46.01
C SER A 17 28.18 -11.65 -45.10
N GLN A 18 27.62 -12.73 -45.68
CA GLN A 18 27.17 -13.89 -44.88
C GLN A 18 28.31 -14.56 -44.10
N GLU A 19 29.52 -14.47 -44.63
CA GLU A 19 30.72 -15.05 -44.02
C GLU A 19 31.16 -14.25 -42.82
N GLU A 20 31.16 -12.91 -42.90
CA GLU A 20 31.46 -12.02 -41.80
C GLU A 20 30.41 -12.13 -40.65
N LEU A 21 29.12 -12.24 -40.99
CA LEU A 21 28.09 -12.49 -39.97
C LEU A 21 28.31 -13.84 -39.29
N ALA A 22 28.69 -14.89 -40.04
CA ALA A 22 28.98 -16.21 -39.49
C ALA A 22 30.18 -16.17 -38.52
N GLU A 23 31.22 -15.43 -38.88
CA GLU A 23 32.40 -15.20 -38.02
C GLU A 23 32.04 -14.47 -36.74
N GLN A 24 31.29 -13.36 -36.81
CA GLN A 24 30.82 -12.60 -35.62
C GLN A 24 29.95 -13.44 -34.69
N MET A 25 29.17 -14.37 -35.28
CA MET A 25 28.28 -15.25 -34.52
C MET A 25 28.92 -16.54 -34.04
N ASN A 26 30.18 -16.79 -34.44
CA ASN A 26 30.90 -18.05 -34.25
C ASN A 26 30.07 -19.28 -34.67
N VAL A 27 29.60 -19.23 -35.94
CA VAL A 27 28.83 -20.31 -36.58
C VAL A 27 29.36 -20.54 -38.01
N SER A 28 28.92 -21.62 -38.64
CA SER A 28 29.26 -21.86 -40.04
C SER A 28 28.47 -20.91 -40.98
N ARG A 29 29.06 -20.53 -42.12
CA ARG A 29 28.37 -19.79 -43.20
C ARG A 29 27.08 -20.49 -43.62
N GLN A 30 27.08 -21.84 -43.62
CA GLN A 30 25.89 -22.64 -43.98
C GLN A 30 24.74 -22.41 -42.98
N ALA A 31 25.02 -22.18 -41.70
CA ALA A 31 24.00 -21.87 -40.69
C ALA A 31 23.33 -20.51 -40.99
N VAL A 32 24.13 -19.47 -41.30
CA VAL A 32 23.62 -18.15 -41.69
C VAL A 32 22.79 -18.25 -42.97
N CYS A 33 23.27 -19.00 -43.95
CA CYS A 33 22.54 -19.22 -45.21
C CYS A 33 21.16 -19.88 -44.98
N LYS A 34 21.06 -20.85 -44.05
CA LYS A 34 19.78 -21.48 -43.69
C LYS A 34 18.85 -20.53 -42.97
N TRP A 35 19.38 -19.65 -42.10
CA TRP A 35 18.59 -18.64 -41.41
C TRP A 35 18.03 -17.58 -42.37
N GLU A 36 18.84 -17.07 -43.28
CA GLU A 36 18.44 -16.14 -44.34
C GLU A 36 17.53 -16.76 -45.38
N GLY A 37 17.65 -18.07 -45.63
CA GLY A 37 16.79 -18.83 -46.52
C GLY A 37 15.49 -19.32 -45.88
N ALA A 38 15.16 -18.95 -44.65
CA ALA A 38 14.00 -19.39 -43.89
C ALA A 38 13.92 -20.94 -43.72
N GLN A 39 15.04 -21.66 -43.86
CA GLN A 39 15.10 -23.11 -43.72
C GLN A 39 15.28 -23.55 -42.26
N SER A 40 15.76 -22.68 -41.39
CA SER A 40 15.89 -22.93 -39.95
C SER A 40 15.89 -21.61 -39.16
N ILE A 41 15.48 -21.70 -37.91
CA ILE A 41 15.58 -20.60 -36.95
C ILE A 41 16.75 -20.88 -36.00
N PRO A 42 17.58 -19.87 -35.60
CA PRO A 42 18.63 -20.08 -34.64
C PRO A 42 18.07 -20.52 -33.27
N ASP A 43 18.89 -21.22 -32.51
CA ASP A 43 18.56 -21.49 -31.10
C ASP A 43 18.47 -20.21 -30.27
N ILE A 44 17.87 -20.29 -29.06
CA ILE A 44 17.59 -19.12 -28.21
C ILE A 44 18.88 -18.37 -27.82
N ASN A 45 20.01 -19.08 -27.64
CA ASN A 45 21.28 -18.45 -27.30
C ASN A 45 21.83 -17.64 -28.46
N LYS A 46 21.67 -18.16 -29.70
CA LYS A 46 22.05 -17.45 -30.91
C LYS A 46 21.12 -16.30 -31.24
N LEU A 47 19.82 -16.37 -30.89
CA LEU A 47 18.90 -15.26 -30.99
C LEU A 47 19.28 -14.12 -30.03
N ILE A 48 19.70 -14.45 -28.81
CA ILE A 48 20.21 -13.47 -27.83
C ILE A 48 21.50 -12.80 -28.35
N GLN A 49 22.39 -13.59 -28.97
CA GLN A 49 23.63 -13.07 -29.58
C GLN A 49 23.33 -12.14 -30.76
N LEU A 50 22.39 -12.51 -31.65
CA LEU A 50 21.95 -11.67 -32.77
C LEU A 50 21.31 -10.35 -32.28
N SER A 51 20.47 -10.42 -31.26
CA SER A 51 19.86 -9.25 -30.64
C SER A 51 20.94 -8.26 -30.14
N LYS A 52 21.96 -8.75 -29.44
CA LYS A 52 23.09 -7.95 -28.98
C LYS A 52 23.96 -7.42 -30.13
N LEU A 53 24.27 -8.27 -31.10
CA LEU A 53 25.13 -7.91 -32.22
C LEU A 53 24.53 -6.81 -33.10
N PHE A 54 23.22 -6.90 -33.35
CA PHE A 54 22.50 -5.89 -34.15
C PHE A 54 21.87 -4.77 -33.33
N ASN A 55 21.99 -4.81 -32.00
CA ASN A 55 21.37 -3.86 -31.08
C ASN A 55 19.85 -3.72 -31.28
N VAL A 56 19.14 -4.83 -31.45
CA VAL A 56 17.70 -4.88 -31.66
C VAL A 56 17.06 -5.82 -30.62
N SER A 57 15.78 -5.63 -30.31
CA SER A 57 15.09 -6.51 -29.37
C SER A 57 14.87 -7.91 -29.97
N ILE A 58 14.82 -8.95 -29.10
CA ILE A 58 14.50 -10.32 -29.52
C ILE A 58 13.07 -10.37 -30.09
N ASP A 59 12.16 -9.57 -29.51
CA ASP A 59 10.78 -9.43 -29.99
C ASP A 59 10.72 -8.89 -31.41
N TYR A 60 11.56 -7.91 -31.76
CA TYR A 60 11.69 -7.44 -33.14
C TYR A 60 12.11 -8.54 -34.07
N LEU A 61 13.07 -9.41 -33.70
CA LEU A 61 13.52 -10.48 -34.53
C LEU A 61 12.45 -11.56 -34.78
N LEU A 62 11.60 -11.85 -33.76
CA LEU A 62 10.67 -12.97 -33.78
C LEU A 62 9.23 -12.61 -34.22
N LYS A 63 8.75 -11.39 -34.02
CA LYS A 63 7.38 -10.98 -34.35
C LYS A 63 7.31 -10.41 -35.77
N ASP A 64 6.52 -11.03 -36.63
CA ASP A 64 6.38 -10.65 -38.06
C ASP A 64 5.74 -9.26 -38.29
N GLU A 65 5.01 -8.75 -37.31
CA GLU A 65 4.24 -7.49 -37.40
C GLU A 65 5.04 -6.21 -37.05
N MET A 66 6.27 -6.32 -36.51
CA MET A 66 7.10 -5.17 -36.17
C MET A 66 7.99 -4.74 -37.37
N GLU A 67 7.64 -3.64 -38.02
CA GLU A 67 8.40 -3.06 -39.13
C GLU A 67 9.43 -2.01 -38.68
N GLU A 68 9.29 -1.45 -37.47
CA GLU A 68 10.22 -0.46 -36.93
C GLU A 68 11.29 -1.10 -36.05
N VAL A 69 12.54 -0.68 -36.31
CA VAL A 69 13.72 -1.14 -35.55
C VAL A 69 13.80 -0.37 -34.26
N GLU A 70 13.34 -0.91 -33.12
CA GLU A 70 13.66 -0.38 -31.81
C GLU A 70 15.15 -0.65 -31.50
N TYR A 71 15.99 0.36 -31.64
CA TYR A 71 17.37 0.30 -31.19
C TYR A 71 17.43 0.35 -29.68
N ASN A 72 18.00 -0.69 -29.05
CA ASN A 72 18.43 -0.62 -27.67
C ASN A 72 19.61 0.36 -27.56
N MET A 73 19.32 1.63 -27.33
CA MET A 73 20.37 2.62 -27.01
C MET A 73 20.84 2.34 -25.58
N SER A 74 21.90 1.57 -25.45
CA SER A 74 22.71 1.57 -24.23
C SER A 74 24.10 2.09 -24.58
N SER A 75 24.42 3.20 -23.92
CA SER A 75 25.71 3.84 -23.70
C SER A 75 26.31 4.70 -24.82
N SER A 76 26.28 5.98 -24.67
CA SER A 76 27.35 6.91 -24.23
C SER A 76 26.95 8.35 -24.53
N ASP A 77 27.08 9.14 -23.46
CA ASP A 77 27.31 10.59 -23.42
C ASP A 77 26.63 11.50 -24.47
N ASP A 78 25.49 12.08 -24.09
CA ASP A 78 25.27 13.52 -24.27
C ASP A 78 24.15 14.00 -23.30
N GLU A 79 24.53 14.98 -22.52
CA GLU A 79 23.73 15.77 -21.60
C GLU A 79 22.64 16.53 -22.37
N SER A 80 21.40 16.33 -21.99
CA SER A 80 20.27 17.25 -22.12
C SER A 80 19.03 16.65 -22.79
N THR A 81 18.25 15.98 -22.00
CA THR A 81 16.78 16.07 -21.86
C THR A 81 16.37 14.99 -20.88
N ILE A 82 16.04 15.40 -19.66
CA ILE A 82 15.57 14.51 -18.60
C ILE A 82 14.11 14.14 -18.92
N ASP A 83 13.92 13.14 -19.77
CA ASP A 83 12.75 12.28 -19.72
C ASP A 83 13.07 11.21 -18.68
N GLU A 84 12.48 11.37 -17.50
CA GLU A 84 12.53 10.40 -16.40
C GLU A 84 11.93 9.05 -16.83
N GLN A 85 12.68 8.23 -17.56
CA GLN A 85 12.46 6.81 -17.63
C GLN A 85 12.78 6.27 -16.23
N SER A 86 11.74 6.15 -15.40
CA SER A 86 11.86 5.51 -14.09
C SER A 86 12.42 4.10 -14.31
N GLU A 87 13.67 3.88 -13.87
CA GLU A 87 14.28 2.55 -13.86
C GLU A 87 13.29 1.57 -13.23
N LYS A 88 12.79 0.62 -14.02
CA LYS A 88 11.89 -0.42 -13.55
C LYS A 88 12.68 -1.34 -12.64
N ARG A 89 12.36 -1.33 -11.36
CA ARG A 89 13.04 -2.18 -10.39
C ARG A 89 12.58 -3.63 -10.55
N PHE A 90 13.55 -4.53 -10.72
CA PHE A 90 13.29 -5.96 -10.91
C PHE A 90 13.16 -6.67 -9.57
N VAL A 91 12.06 -7.42 -9.39
CA VAL A 91 11.76 -8.18 -8.17
C VAL A 91 11.97 -9.67 -8.42
N SER A 92 12.97 -10.25 -7.76
CA SER A 92 13.28 -11.68 -7.87
C SER A 92 12.27 -12.55 -7.10
N MET A 93 12.25 -13.86 -7.42
CA MET A 93 11.44 -14.85 -6.70
C MET A 93 11.79 -14.91 -5.20
N GLN A 94 13.07 -14.80 -4.86
CA GLN A 94 13.53 -14.83 -3.47
C GLN A 94 13.06 -13.60 -2.71
N GLU A 95 13.15 -12.41 -3.32
CA GLU A 95 12.72 -11.15 -2.74
C GLU A 95 11.19 -11.10 -2.52
N ALA A 96 10.41 -11.58 -3.50
CA ALA A 96 8.97 -11.70 -3.38
C ALA A 96 8.55 -12.62 -2.21
N ASN A 97 9.21 -13.79 -2.07
CA ASN A 97 8.95 -14.70 -0.97
C ASN A 97 9.36 -14.12 0.38
N ALA A 98 10.51 -13.43 0.47
CA ALA A 98 10.97 -12.77 1.68
C ALA A 98 9.99 -11.67 2.13
N PHE A 99 9.51 -10.86 1.18
CA PHE A 99 8.48 -9.85 1.44
C PHE A 99 7.20 -10.43 2.00
N LEU A 100 6.64 -11.46 1.35
CA LEU A 100 5.40 -12.11 1.81
C LEU A 100 5.56 -12.73 3.20
N LYS A 101 6.71 -13.37 3.47
CA LYS A 101 7.01 -13.95 4.79
C LYS A 101 7.10 -12.86 5.87
N VAL A 102 7.80 -11.75 5.62
CA VAL A 102 7.88 -10.63 6.56
C VAL A 102 6.50 -10.04 6.85
N LYS A 103 5.64 -9.88 5.83
CA LYS A 103 4.28 -9.37 5.99
C LYS A 103 3.39 -10.34 6.78
N GLU A 104 3.53 -11.65 6.58
CA GLU A 104 2.82 -12.68 7.33
C GLU A 104 3.24 -12.68 8.81
N GLU A 105 4.54 -12.64 9.11
CA GLU A 105 5.08 -12.59 10.47
C GLU A 105 4.70 -11.29 11.22
N THR A 106 4.65 -10.16 10.52
CA THR A 106 4.32 -8.87 11.12
C THR A 106 2.81 -8.67 11.27
N SER A 107 1.97 -9.37 10.50
CA SER A 107 0.51 -9.22 10.54
C SER A 107 -0.08 -9.45 11.93
N GLY A 108 0.33 -10.53 12.60
CA GLY A 108 -0.12 -10.86 13.96
C GLY A 108 0.35 -9.84 15.00
N LYS A 109 1.58 -9.33 14.88
CA LYS A 109 2.13 -8.31 15.78
C LYS A 109 1.41 -6.97 15.62
N ILE A 110 1.14 -6.56 14.39
CA ILE A 110 0.39 -5.33 14.11
C ILE A 110 -1.04 -5.45 14.62
N ALA A 111 -1.70 -6.61 14.40
CA ALA A 111 -3.04 -6.87 14.92
C ALA A 111 -3.07 -6.78 16.46
N LEU A 112 -2.06 -7.34 17.15
CA LEU A 112 -1.92 -7.22 18.61
C LEU A 112 -1.72 -5.76 19.04
N GLY A 113 -0.85 -5.00 18.36
CA GLY A 113 -0.63 -3.58 18.65
C GLY A 113 -1.92 -2.77 18.53
N VAL A 114 -2.70 -2.99 17.46
CA VAL A 114 -4.01 -2.33 17.27
C VAL A 114 -4.99 -2.72 18.40
N ALA A 115 -5.07 -3.99 18.75
CA ALA A 115 -5.91 -4.46 19.86
C ALA A 115 -5.52 -3.81 21.19
N LEU A 116 -4.21 -3.72 21.50
CA LEU A 116 -3.71 -3.04 22.71
C LEU A 116 -4.09 -1.56 22.74
N CYS A 117 -4.02 -0.85 21.60
CA CYS A 117 -4.45 0.55 21.52
C CYS A 117 -5.94 0.71 21.86
N ILE A 118 -6.80 -0.21 21.37
CA ILE A 118 -8.25 -0.15 21.67
C ILE A 118 -8.50 -0.52 23.14
N LEU A 119 -7.86 -1.59 23.64
CA LEU A 119 -8.00 -2.04 25.02
C LEU A 119 -7.47 -1.04 26.04
N SER A 120 -6.55 -0.14 25.65
CA SER A 120 -5.97 0.86 26.53
C SER A 120 -6.98 1.86 27.11
N MET A 121 -8.13 2.02 26.45
CA MET A 121 -9.22 2.89 26.94
C MET A 121 -10.00 2.29 28.12
N ILE A 122 -10.02 0.97 28.26
CA ILE A 122 -10.82 0.25 29.25
C ILE A 122 -10.46 0.64 30.70
N PRO A 123 -9.18 0.68 31.12
CA PRO A 123 -8.82 1.07 32.48
C PRO A 123 -9.28 2.49 32.84
N LEU A 124 -9.21 3.43 31.86
CA LEU A 124 -9.65 4.80 32.07
C LEU A 124 -11.15 4.85 32.39
N PHE A 125 -11.98 4.20 31.58
CA PHE A 125 -13.43 4.19 31.77
C PHE A 125 -13.83 3.47 33.06
N LEU A 126 -13.26 2.29 33.31
CA LEU A 126 -13.60 1.50 34.51
C LEU A 126 -13.20 2.22 35.82
N LEU A 127 -12.01 2.84 35.89
CA LEU A 127 -11.56 3.54 37.08
C LEU A 127 -12.38 4.80 37.32
N SER A 128 -12.63 5.62 36.27
CA SER A 128 -13.44 6.82 36.37
C SER A 128 -14.86 6.48 36.83
N GLY A 129 -15.50 5.50 36.20
CA GLY A 129 -16.86 5.10 36.57
C GLY A 129 -16.96 4.43 37.94
N ALA A 130 -15.94 3.70 38.38
CA ALA A 130 -15.91 3.13 39.71
C ALA A 130 -15.75 4.23 40.81
N ALA A 131 -15.01 5.28 40.51
CA ALA A 131 -14.87 6.43 41.42
C ALA A 131 -16.15 7.27 41.49
N GLU A 132 -16.77 7.53 40.35
CA GLU A 132 -18.04 8.30 40.26
C GLU A 132 -19.18 7.60 41.02
N ASN A 133 -19.23 6.26 40.95
CA ASN A 133 -20.23 5.47 41.66
C ASN A 133 -19.80 5.07 43.09
N TYR A 134 -18.78 5.69 43.65
CA TYR A 134 -18.29 5.45 45.03
C TYR A 134 -17.92 3.99 45.35
N LEU A 135 -17.56 3.20 44.33
CA LEU A 135 -17.16 1.82 44.49
C LEU A 135 -15.71 1.66 44.98
N ILE A 136 -14.90 2.69 44.76
CA ILE A 136 -13.50 2.75 45.20
C ILE A 136 -13.26 4.03 46.04
N PRO A 137 -12.41 3.98 47.08
CA PRO A 137 -12.20 5.11 48.00
C PRO A 137 -11.15 6.09 47.45
N ILE A 138 -11.27 6.49 46.18
CA ILE A 138 -10.42 7.50 45.52
C ILE A 138 -11.28 8.56 44.87
N THR A 139 -10.74 9.78 44.76
CA THR A 139 -11.45 10.87 44.10
C THR A 139 -11.49 10.66 42.57
N GLU A 140 -12.51 11.20 41.91
CA GLU A 140 -12.66 11.15 40.46
C GLU A 140 -11.39 11.64 39.72
N ASN A 141 -10.77 12.72 40.20
CA ASN A 141 -9.53 13.25 39.62
C ASN A 141 -8.35 12.25 39.74
N MET A 142 -8.25 11.52 40.86
CA MET A 142 -7.22 10.50 41.05
C MET A 142 -7.49 9.28 40.16
N ALA A 143 -8.75 8.88 40.05
CA ALA A 143 -9.16 7.74 39.18
C ALA A 143 -8.87 8.06 37.73
N GLY A 144 -9.24 9.23 37.24
CA GLY A 144 -8.93 9.69 35.89
C GLY A 144 -7.43 9.77 35.64
N GLY A 145 -6.65 10.34 36.58
CA GLY A 145 -5.18 10.38 36.45
C GLY A 145 -4.53 9.00 36.40
N LEU A 146 -4.96 8.06 37.28
CA LEU A 146 -4.47 6.70 37.31
C LEU A 146 -4.85 5.93 36.01
N GLY A 147 -6.10 6.09 35.57
CA GLY A 147 -6.58 5.51 34.32
C GLY A 147 -5.78 5.97 33.10
N LEU A 148 -5.44 7.28 33.07
CA LEU A 148 -4.61 7.83 31.98
C LEU A 148 -3.18 7.29 32.03
N VAL A 149 -2.58 7.14 33.20
CA VAL A 149 -1.26 6.50 33.34
C VAL A 149 -1.30 5.07 32.86
N MET A 150 -2.31 4.28 33.24
CA MET A 150 -2.47 2.89 32.77
C MET A 150 -2.68 2.83 31.26
N MET A 151 -3.48 3.74 30.69
CA MET A 151 -3.65 3.86 29.23
C MET A 151 -2.31 4.08 28.53
N LEU A 152 -1.49 5.02 28.99
CA LEU A 152 -0.17 5.29 28.40
C LEU A 152 0.78 4.11 28.52
N LEU A 153 0.76 3.39 29.66
CA LEU A 153 1.57 2.18 29.86
C LEU A 153 1.19 1.04 28.89
N ILE A 154 -0.08 0.96 28.48
CA ILE A 154 -0.54 -0.04 27.49
C ILE A 154 -0.24 0.42 26.06
N VAL A 155 -0.36 1.71 25.76
CA VAL A 155 -0.08 2.27 24.43
C VAL A 155 1.41 2.23 24.08
N ALA A 156 2.30 2.47 25.05
CA ALA A 156 3.74 2.51 24.80
C ALA A 156 4.28 1.21 24.13
N PRO A 157 4.02 -0.01 24.63
CA PRO A 157 4.43 -1.24 23.95
C PRO A 157 3.73 -1.44 22.59
N ALA A 158 2.50 -0.98 22.41
CA ALA A 158 1.82 -1.06 21.12
C ALA A 158 2.55 -0.22 20.06
N VAL A 159 2.95 1.01 20.41
CA VAL A 159 3.74 1.89 19.53
C VAL A 159 5.12 1.27 19.22
N ALA A 160 5.78 0.67 20.23
CA ALA A 160 7.04 -0.02 20.02
C ALA A 160 6.91 -1.18 19.00
N ILE A 161 5.81 -1.95 19.05
CA ILE A 161 5.49 -2.99 18.07
C ILE A 161 5.33 -2.38 16.67
N PHE A 162 4.62 -1.28 16.51
CA PHE A 162 4.43 -0.62 15.21
C PHE A 162 5.74 -0.11 14.63
N ILE A 163 6.59 0.52 15.44
CA ILE A 163 7.92 0.98 15.00
C ILE A 163 8.76 -0.22 14.54
N GLN A 164 8.83 -1.30 15.34
CA GLN A 164 9.59 -2.50 14.99
C GLN A 164 9.10 -3.15 13.69
N CYS A 165 7.77 -3.27 13.51
CA CYS A 165 7.17 -3.82 12.30
C CYS A 165 7.40 -2.87 11.10
N GLY A 166 7.26 -1.56 11.30
CA GLY A 166 7.53 -0.54 10.29
C GLY A 166 8.97 -0.60 9.77
N MET A 167 9.96 -0.67 10.65
CA MET A 167 11.37 -0.81 10.27
C MET A 167 11.65 -2.08 9.45
N LYS A 168 11.03 -3.21 9.79
CA LYS A 168 11.17 -4.45 9.01
C LYS A 168 10.54 -4.38 7.62
N THR A 169 9.50 -3.59 7.46
CA THR A 169 8.76 -3.47 6.19
C THR A 169 9.23 -2.30 5.34
N SER A 170 9.97 -1.34 5.89
CA SER A 170 10.47 -0.15 5.17
C SER A 170 11.38 -0.50 3.99
N THR A 171 12.16 -1.59 4.09
CA THR A 171 13.00 -2.10 3.00
C THR A 171 12.21 -2.40 1.72
N TYR A 172 10.91 -2.69 1.85
CA TYR A 172 10.01 -3.04 0.73
C TYR A 172 9.07 -1.90 0.33
N GLU A 173 9.32 -0.66 0.78
CA GLU A 173 8.47 0.50 0.49
C GLU A 173 8.45 0.84 -1.01
N TYR A 174 9.53 0.53 -1.72
CA TYR A 174 9.63 0.71 -3.17
C TYR A 174 8.51 -0.04 -3.95
N LEU A 175 8.02 -1.19 -3.43
CA LEU A 175 6.91 -1.93 -4.07
C LEU A 175 5.62 -1.11 -4.18
N GLU A 176 5.44 -0.09 -3.33
CA GLU A 176 4.30 0.82 -3.36
C GLU A 176 4.52 2.03 -4.29
N LYS A 177 5.76 2.51 -4.35
CA LYS A 177 6.09 3.81 -4.97
C LYS A 177 6.64 3.68 -6.39
N GLU A 178 7.42 2.62 -6.65
CA GLU A 178 8.15 2.46 -7.89
C GLU A 178 7.44 1.54 -8.89
N HIS A 179 7.80 1.67 -10.15
CA HIS A 179 7.41 0.70 -11.17
C HIS A 179 8.28 -0.54 -11.01
N ILE A 180 7.65 -1.69 -10.75
CA ILE A 180 8.33 -2.95 -10.58
C ILE A 180 8.06 -3.88 -11.75
N GLU A 181 9.09 -4.63 -12.15
CA GLU A 181 8.97 -5.80 -13.01
C GLU A 181 9.27 -7.05 -12.20
N THR A 182 8.41 -8.05 -12.29
CA THR A 182 8.57 -9.31 -11.55
C THR A 182 9.23 -10.37 -12.41
N GLN A 183 10.15 -11.15 -11.81
CA GLN A 183 10.74 -12.31 -12.47
C GLN A 183 9.67 -13.28 -12.96
N TYR A 184 9.97 -13.96 -14.08
CA TYR A 184 9.10 -15.03 -14.59
C TYR A 184 8.73 -16.04 -13.49
N GLY A 185 7.43 -16.32 -13.35
CA GLY A 185 6.91 -17.23 -12.33
C GLY A 185 6.47 -16.57 -11.02
N VAL A 186 6.96 -15.38 -10.66
CA VAL A 186 6.55 -14.67 -9.42
C VAL A 186 5.05 -14.41 -9.41
N THR A 187 4.50 -13.87 -10.49
CA THR A 187 3.07 -13.59 -10.61
C THR A 187 2.22 -14.85 -10.45
N GLY A 188 2.66 -15.98 -11.05
CA GLY A 188 1.99 -17.28 -10.91
C GLY A 188 1.98 -17.77 -9.48
N MET A 189 3.14 -17.76 -8.82
CA MET A 189 3.29 -18.17 -7.42
C MET A 189 2.45 -17.32 -6.47
N VAL A 190 2.45 -15.98 -6.63
CA VAL A 190 1.66 -15.09 -5.77
C VAL A 190 0.16 -15.29 -6.00
N ARG A 191 -0.28 -15.53 -7.24
CA ARG A 191 -1.69 -15.81 -7.57
C ARG A 191 -2.15 -17.10 -6.92
N GLU A 192 -1.37 -18.18 -7.03
CA GLU A 192 -1.67 -19.46 -6.39
C GLU A 192 -1.75 -19.31 -4.86
N ARG A 193 -0.78 -18.62 -4.25
CA ARG A 193 -0.77 -18.37 -2.79
C ARG A 193 -1.97 -17.56 -2.35
N ARG A 194 -2.41 -16.58 -3.16
CA ARG A 194 -3.60 -15.77 -2.90
C ARG A 194 -4.88 -16.61 -2.96
N GLU A 195 -5.02 -17.49 -3.96
CA GLU A 195 -6.16 -18.39 -4.06
C GLU A 195 -6.25 -19.30 -2.83
N ASN A 196 -5.13 -19.90 -2.42
CA ASN A 196 -5.07 -20.76 -1.22
C ASN A 196 -5.40 -19.99 0.08
N TYR A 197 -5.06 -18.70 0.15
CA TYR A 197 -5.33 -17.85 1.31
C TYR A 197 -6.73 -17.27 1.32
N ARG A 198 -7.44 -17.24 0.19
CA ARG A 198 -8.73 -16.58 -0.01
C ARG A 198 -9.79 -17.03 1.01
N ASP A 199 -9.93 -18.32 1.23
CA ASP A 199 -10.92 -18.85 2.18
C ASP A 199 -10.61 -18.44 3.62
N THR A 200 -9.34 -18.43 3.99
CA THR A 200 -8.88 -17.99 5.31
C THR A 200 -9.14 -16.49 5.49
N TYR A 201 -8.83 -15.68 4.49
CA TYR A 201 -9.11 -14.25 4.47
C TYR A 201 -10.59 -13.97 4.67
N MET A 202 -11.46 -14.59 3.87
CA MET A 202 -12.92 -14.40 3.95
C MET A 202 -13.48 -14.80 5.32
N LYS A 203 -13.06 -15.92 5.88
CA LYS A 203 -13.49 -16.37 7.21
C LYS A 203 -13.12 -15.37 8.30
N HIS A 204 -11.88 -14.91 8.33
CA HIS A 204 -11.41 -13.94 9.34
C HIS A 204 -12.09 -12.57 9.15
N LEU A 205 -12.30 -12.12 7.92
CA LEU A 205 -13.00 -10.87 7.63
C LEU A 205 -14.45 -10.90 8.09
N ILE A 206 -15.20 -11.95 7.72
CA ILE A 206 -16.60 -12.13 8.15
C ILE A 206 -16.69 -12.22 9.67
N LEU A 207 -15.85 -13.04 10.31
CA LEU A 207 -15.83 -13.19 11.76
C LEU A 207 -15.52 -11.87 12.46
N GLY A 208 -14.51 -11.12 11.99
CA GLY A 208 -14.14 -9.83 12.54
C GLY A 208 -15.29 -8.82 12.43
N VAL A 209 -15.93 -8.71 11.27
CA VAL A 209 -17.08 -7.81 11.06
C VAL A 209 -18.27 -8.21 11.93
N MET A 210 -18.58 -9.51 12.03
CA MET A 210 -19.66 -10.00 12.90
C MET A 210 -19.41 -9.65 14.36
N ILE A 211 -18.20 -9.86 14.87
CA ILE A 211 -17.83 -9.50 16.26
C ILE A 211 -17.97 -7.99 16.48
N CYS A 212 -17.53 -7.16 15.52
CA CYS A 212 -17.69 -5.71 15.62
C CYS A 212 -19.16 -5.27 15.64
N ILE A 213 -20.05 -5.91 14.88
CA ILE A 213 -21.49 -5.62 14.93
C ILE A 213 -22.10 -6.06 16.26
N VAL A 214 -21.79 -7.27 16.72
CA VAL A 214 -22.30 -7.83 17.97
C VAL A 214 -21.75 -7.09 19.19
N SER A 215 -20.62 -6.41 19.06
CA SER A 215 -20.00 -5.67 20.17
C SER A 215 -20.89 -4.53 20.74
N ALA A 216 -21.84 -4.03 19.97
CA ALA A 216 -22.80 -3.03 20.43
C ALA A 216 -23.93 -3.60 21.32
N VAL A 217 -24.17 -4.91 21.29
CA VAL A 217 -25.25 -5.56 22.03
C VAL A 217 -25.18 -5.35 23.55
N PRO A 218 -24.03 -5.44 24.24
CA PRO A 218 -23.95 -5.18 25.67
C PRO A 218 -24.45 -3.78 26.06
N LEU A 219 -24.13 -2.76 25.25
CA LEU A 219 -24.53 -1.39 25.52
C LEU A 219 -26.05 -1.22 25.43
N PHE A 220 -26.69 -1.71 24.36
CA PHE A 220 -28.15 -1.64 24.23
C PHE A 220 -28.89 -2.52 25.23
N SER A 221 -28.30 -3.64 25.66
CA SER A 221 -28.91 -4.51 26.65
C SER A 221 -29.11 -3.82 27.99
N ILE A 222 -28.17 -3.00 28.43
CA ILE A 222 -28.28 -2.29 29.73
C ILE A 222 -29.36 -1.21 29.68
N GLU A 223 -29.49 -0.49 28.57
CA GLU A 223 -30.57 0.47 28.35
C GLU A 223 -31.96 -0.18 28.53
N ILE A 224 -32.13 -1.37 27.98
CA ILE A 224 -33.41 -2.14 28.06
C ILE A 224 -33.72 -2.58 29.50
N PHE A 225 -32.71 -2.91 30.30
CA PHE A 225 -32.89 -3.42 31.67
C PHE A 225 -32.82 -2.33 32.75
N ASN A 226 -32.84 -1.03 32.36
CA ASN A 226 -32.71 0.12 33.29
C ASN A 226 -31.52 -0.03 34.26
N GLY A 227 -30.35 -0.35 33.69
CA GLY A 227 -29.13 -0.54 34.47
C GLY A 227 -28.65 0.72 35.13
N ASN A 228 -27.87 0.59 36.23
CA ASN A 228 -27.20 1.72 36.89
C ASN A 228 -26.06 2.24 35.97
N GLU A 229 -25.69 3.51 36.13
CA GLU A 229 -24.63 4.20 35.36
C GLU A 229 -23.29 3.39 35.33
N PHE A 230 -22.95 2.72 36.43
CA PHE A 230 -21.76 1.86 36.46
C PHE A 230 -21.83 0.69 35.48
N TYR A 231 -23.00 0.04 35.32
CA TYR A 231 -23.17 -1.05 34.34
C TYR A 231 -23.08 -0.58 32.92
N GLU A 232 -23.46 0.68 32.61
CA GLU A 232 -23.25 1.28 31.29
C GLU A 232 -21.75 1.37 30.94
N ILE A 233 -20.92 1.79 31.91
CA ILE A 233 -19.48 1.87 31.75
C ILE A 233 -18.85 0.49 31.58
N VAL A 234 -19.33 -0.51 32.32
CA VAL A 234 -18.89 -1.89 32.17
C VAL A 234 -19.26 -2.43 30.78
N ALA A 235 -20.47 -2.14 30.29
CA ALA A 235 -20.90 -2.56 28.94
C ALA A 235 -20.10 -1.84 27.84
N LEU A 236 -19.82 -0.55 28.02
CA LEU A 236 -18.95 0.21 27.14
C LEU A 236 -17.54 -0.43 27.08
N SER A 237 -17.00 -0.79 28.24
CA SER A 237 -15.71 -1.49 28.33
C SER A 237 -15.72 -2.85 27.65
N ALA A 238 -16.79 -3.63 27.81
CA ALA A 238 -17.00 -4.90 27.13
C ALA A 238 -17.10 -4.71 25.60
N MET A 239 -17.80 -3.67 25.14
CA MET A 239 -17.87 -3.29 23.73
C MET A 239 -16.47 -3.03 23.16
N PHE A 240 -15.62 -2.23 23.83
CA PHE A 240 -14.24 -2.00 23.40
C PHE A 240 -13.42 -3.29 23.35
N GLY A 241 -13.61 -4.20 24.32
CA GLY A 241 -12.97 -5.50 24.33
C GLY A 241 -13.34 -6.35 23.11
N LEU A 242 -14.62 -6.42 22.76
CA LEU A 242 -15.11 -7.14 21.58
C LEU A 242 -14.64 -6.49 20.28
N VAL A 243 -14.68 -5.15 20.19
CA VAL A 243 -14.16 -4.41 19.02
C VAL A 243 -12.68 -4.68 18.83
N ALA A 244 -11.88 -4.70 19.89
CA ALA A 244 -10.45 -5.02 19.81
C ALA A 244 -10.18 -6.37 19.19
N ILE A 245 -10.96 -7.39 19.58
CA ILE A 245 -10.89 -8.75 19.02
C ILE A 245 -11.30 -8.74 17.55
N GLY A 246 -12.44 -8.13 17.20
CA GLY A 246 -12.94 -8.07 15.83
C GLY A 246 -11.96 -7.38 14.89
N VAL A 247 -11.44 -6.23 15.28
CA VAL A 247 -10.44 -5.47 14.50
C VAL A 247 -9.14 -6.25 14.37
N ALA A 248 -8.69 -6.96 15.41
CA ALA A 248 -7.50 -7.80 15.33
C ALA A 248 -7.62 -8.89 14.26
N PHE A 249 -8.78 -9.55 14.15
CA PHE A 249 -9.04 -10.53 13.09
C PHE A 249 -8.99 -9.89 11.71
N ILE A 250 -9.60 -8.73 11.52
CA ILE A 250 -9.62 -8.00 10.25
C ILE A 250 -8.19 -7.59 9.84
N VAL A 251 -7.43 -6.97 10.76
CA VAL A 251 -6.06 -6.50 10.48
C VAL A 251 -5.13 -7.66 10.15
N LYS A 252 -5.19 -8.75 10.94
CA LYS A 252 -4.36 -9.94 10.71
C LYS A 252 -4.60 -10.57 9.34
N ALA A 253 -5.84 -10.59 8.87
CA ALA A 253 -6.21 -11.15 7.58
C ALA A 253 -5.85 -10.22 6.41
N ASN A 254 -6.02 -8.91 6.59
CA ASN A 254 -5.88 -7.93 5.52
C ASN A 254 -4.42 -7.68 5.12
N ILE A 255 -3.46 -7.70 6.05
CA ILE A 255 -2.05 -7.40 5.76
C ILE A 255 -1.44 -8.38 4.73
N PRO A 256 -1.55 -9.73 4.86
CA PRO A 256 -1.06 -10.64 3.84
C PRO A 256 -1.80 -10.50 2.51
N TRP A 257 -3.11 -10.28 2.53
CA TRP A 257 -3.94 -10.10 1.35
C TRP A 257 -3.50 -8.87 0.52
N GLU A 258 -3.35 -7.73 1.18
CA GLU A 258 -2.87 -6.50 0.52
C GLU A 258 -1.41 -6.62 0.04
N SER A 259 -0.55 -7.37 0.74
CA SER A 259 0.82 -7.61 0.29
C SER A 259 0.88 -8.41 -1.02
N MET A 260 -0.03 -9.36 -1.22
CA MET A 260 -0.15 -10.10 -2.48
C MET A 260 -0.66 -9.21 -3.61
N LYS A 261 -1.63 -8.31 -3.36
CA LYS A 261 -2.10 -7.32 -4.35
C LYS A 261 -0.98 -6.37 -4.79
N LYS A 262 -0.08 -5.99 -3.87
CA LYS A 262 1.08 -5.13 -4.19
C LYS A 262 2.01 -5.79 -5.20
N LEU A 263 2.36 -7.06 -5.00
CA LEU A 263 3.20 -7.82 -5.93
C LEU A 263 2.52 -8.08 -7.28
N LEU A 264 1.20 -8.27 -7.28
CA LEU A 264 0.41 -8.45 -8.51
C LEU A 264 0.11 -7.13 -9.22
N GLN A 265 0.46 -5.99 -8.61
CA GLN A 265 0.15 -4.65 -9.12
C GLN A 265 -1.34 -4.47 -9.46
N GLU A 266 -2.22 -4.99 -8.60
CA GLU A 266 -3.67 -4.92 -8.78
C GLU A 266 -4.31 -3.81 -7.93
N GLY A 267 -5.46 -3.28 -8.41
CA GLY A 267 -6.22 -2.24 -7.69
C GLY A 267 -5.43 -0.96 -7.49
N ASP A 268 -5.30 -0.51 -6.24
CA ASP A 268 -4.61 0.74 -5.87
C ASP A 268 -3.10 0.73 -6.16
N TYR A 269 -2.52 -0.45 -6.43
CA TYR A 269 -1.10 -0.66 -6.75
C TYR A 269 -0.86 -0.85 -8.25
N SER A 270 -1.88 -0.70 -9.09
CA SER A 270 -1.74 -0.78 -10.55
C SER A 270 -0.82 0.33 -11.08
N ILE A 271 -0.14 0.04 -12.17
CA ILE A 271 0.78 0.99 -12.82
C ILE A 271 0.06 2.31 -13.11
N ALA A 272 -1.15 2.24 -13.66
CA ALA A 272 -1.96 3.41 -13.96
C ALA A 272 -2.28 4.27 -12.73
N GLU A 273 -2.57 3.64 -11.58
CA GLU A 273 -2.87 4.37 -10.35
C GLU A 273 -1.60 4.94 -9.69
N LYS A 274 -0.46 4.22 -9.75
CA LYS A 274 0.85 4.74 -9.32
C LYS A 274 1.24 6.00 -10.12
N GLU A 275 1.08 5.96 -11.45
CA GLU A 275 1.31 7.13 -12.31
C GLU A 275 0.35 8.27 -12.01
N ARG A 276 -0.92 7.95 -11.80
CA ARG A 276 -1.93 8.94 -11.42
C ARG A 276 -1.58 9.61 -10.10
N ARG A 277 -1.12 8.87 -9.09
CA ARG A 277 -0.66 9.41 -7.80
C ARG A 277 0.62 10.24 -7.96
N ARG A 278 1.55 9.81 -8.82
CA ARG A 278 2.79 10.55 -9.13
C ARG A 278 2.50 11.86 -9.88
N LYS A 279 1.62 11.82 -10.89
CA LYS A 279 1.19 13.01 -11.65
C LYS A 279 0.26 13.92 -10.83
N LYS A 280 -0.48 13.35 -9.88
CA LYS A 280 -1.35 14.09 -8.97
C LYS A 280 -0.53 14.58 -7.78
N LYS A 281 0.27 15.66 -8.00
CA LYS A 281 0.77 16.50 -6.91
C LYS A 281 -0.47 17.17 -6.29
N SER A 282 -1.19 16.40 -5.43
CA SER A 282 -2.44 16.87 -4.84
C SER A 282 -2.13 18.05 -3.93
N ILE A 283 -2.55 19.22 -4.32
CA ILE A 283 -2.51 20.45 -3.51
C ILE A 283 -3.44 20.30 -2.30
N ALA A 284 -4.44 19.42 -2.39
CA ALA A 284 -5.43 19.19 -1.34
C ALA A 284 -4.81 18.67 -0.02
N GLY A 285 -3.74 17.87 -0.05
CA GLY A 285 -3.09 17.35 1.16
C GLY A 285 -2.50 18.43 2.07
N PRO A 286 -1.57 19.27 1.58
CA PRO A 286 -1.03 20.39 2.36
C PRO A 286 -2.09 21.39 2.82
N ILE A 287 -3.06 21.73 1.96
CA ILE A 287 -4.16 22.64 2.30
C ILE A 287 -5.03 22.05 3.41
N SER A 288 -5.33 20.76 3.36
CA SER A 288 -6.05 20.06 4.42
C SER A 288 -5.35 20.15 5.77
N GLY A 289 -4.02 19.94 5.80
CA GLY A 289 -3.23 20.08 7.04
C GLY A 289 -3.25 21.49 7.59
N ILE A 290 -3.06 22.50 6.76
CA ILE A 290 -3.11 23.92 7.15
C ILE A 290 -4.50 24.27 7.69
N TYR A 291 -5.56 23.84 7.00
CA TYR A 291 -6.94 24.10 7.44
C TYR A 291 -7.21 23.56 8.85
N TRP A 292 -6.87 22.30 9.11
CA TRP A 292 -7.10 21.68 10.42
C TRP A 292 -6.24 22.29 11.53
N MET A 293 -4.99 22.70 11.23
CA MET A 293 -4.16 23.42 12.18
C MET A 293 -4.77 24.76 12.56
N LEU A 294 -5.24 25.54 11.56
CA LEU A 294 -5.90 26.83 11.82
C LEU A 294 -7.23 26.65 12.56
N ALA A 295 -8.05 25.67 12.18
CA ALA A 295 -9.31 25.38 12.88
C ALA A 295 -9.08 25.01 14.35
N THR A 296 -8.06 24.17 14.63
CA THR A 296 -7.70 23.77 16.00
C THR A 296 -7.14 24.95 16.79
N ALA A 297 -6.26 25.76 16.21
CA ALA A 297 -5.72 26.95 16.87
C ALA A 297 -6.84 27.95 17.22
N PHE A 298 -7.76 28.17 16.27
CA PHE A 298 -8.91 29.07 16.50
C PHE A 298 -9.84 28.50 17.58
N PHE A 299 -10.10 27.21 17.59
CA PHE A 299 -10.85 26.52 18.65
C PHE A 299 -10.21 26.73 20.00
N LEU A 300 -8.90 26.53 20.14
CA LEU A 300 -8.18 26.73 21.41
C LEU A 300 -8.25 28.17 21.87
N ILE A 301 -8.03 29.15 20.99
CA ILE A 301 -8.12 30.58 21.34
C ILE A 301 -9.51 30.93 21.91
N LEU A 302 -10.58 30.47 21.25
CA LEU A 302 -11.95 30.71 21.71
C LEU A 302 -12.25 30.04 23.07
N THR A 303 -11.74 28.79 23.24
CA THR A 303 -11.92 28.04 24.50
C THR A 303 -11.25 28.75 25.68
N PHE A 304 -10.05 29.29 25.49
CA PHE A 304 -9.36 30.04 26.54
C PHE A 304 -9.91 31.45 26.75
N ALA A 305 -10.43 32.08 25.68
CA ALA A 305 -11.01 33.45 25.80
C ALA A 305 -12.38 33.47 26.50
N GLN A 306 -13.23 32.45 26.26
CA GLN A 306 -14.58 32.39 26.83
C GLN A 306 -15.02 30.96 27.19
N PRO A 307 -14.51 30.39 28.30
CA PRO A 307 -14.71 28.97 28.61
C PRO A 307 -16.19 28.59 28.86
N LYS A 308 -17.01 29.46 29.43
CA LYS A 308 -18.42 29.16 29.72
C LYS A 308 -19.30 29.10 28.47
N PHE A 309 -19.04 29.92 27.46
CA PHE A 309 -19.76 29.94 26.19
C PHE A 309 -19.39 28.73 25.35
N PHE A 310 -18.14 28.31 25.39
CA PHE A 310 -17.59 27.26 24.51
C PHE A 310 -17.98 25.85 24.97
N LEU A 311 -18.30 25.59 26.22
CA LEU A 311 -18.85 24.32 26.69
C LEU A 311 -20.15 23.94 25.96
N TYR A 312 -20.99 24.92 25.61
CA TYR A 312 -22.26 24.73 24.91
C TYR A 312 -22.09 24.70 23.36
N VAL A 313 -21.11 25.39 22.80
CA VAL A 313 -20.96 25.62 21.37
C VAL A 313 -19.85 24.75 20.74
N GLY A 314 -19.00 24.11 21.55
CA GLY A 314 -17.84 23.36 21.09
C GLY A 314 -18.18 22.20 20.10
N GLY A 315 -19.30 21.52 20.36
CA GLY A 315 -19.79 20.47 19.45
C GLY A 315 -20.22 21.01 18.07
N ILE A 316 -20.92 22.17 18.07
CA ILE A 316 -21.38 22.83 16.84
C ILE A 316 -20.18 23.35 16.03
N PHE A 317 -19.13 23.86 16.72
CA PHE A 317 -17.91 24.31 16.03
C PHE A 317 -17.29 23.26 15.13
N TRP A 318 -17.10 22.03 15.63
CA TRP A 318 -16.51 20.95 14.85
C TRP A 318 -17.40 20.49 13.69
N ALA A 319 -18.71 20.51 13.87
CA ALA A 319 -19.66 20.23 12.79
C ALA A 319 -19.57 21.27 11.66
N VAL A 320 -19.53 22.56 12.01
CA VAL A 320 -19.37 23.67 11.05
C VAL A 320 -18.00 23.60 10.37
N ALA A 321 -16.93 23.37 11.13
CA ALA A 321 -15.59 23.20 10.57
C ALA A 321 -15.53 22.03 9.59
N GLY A 322 -16.21 20.91 9.86
CA GLY A 322 -16.32 19.78 8.94
C GLY A 322 -17.01 20.14 7.64
N ILE A 323 -18.11 20.89 7.66
CA ILE A 323 -18.83 21.34 6.46
C ILE A 323 -17.97 22.28 5.62
N ILE A 324 -17.30 23.24 6.25
CA ILE A 324 -16.36 24.18 5.58
C ILE A 324 -15.20 23.39 4.94
N PHE A 325 -14.68 22.37 5.64
CA PHE A 325 -13.63 21.51 5.11
C PHE A 325 -14.03 20.82 3.82
N VAL A 326 -15.25 20.26 3.74
CA VAL A 326 -15.77 19.65 2.51
C VAL A 326 -15.85 20.67 1.37
N ALA A 327 -16.30 21.91 1.66
CA ALA A 327 -16.32 22.98 0.66
C ALA A 327 -14.90 23.32 0.15
N VAL A 328 -13.89 23.38 1.04
CA VAL A 328 -12.48 23.58 0.68
C VAL A 328 -11.95 22.46 -0.22
N LEU A 329 -12.26 21.20 0.11
CA LEU A 329 -11.86 20.05 -0.72
C LEU A 329 -12.47 20.10 -2.13
N ILE A 330 -13.75 20.48 -2.23
CA ILE A 330 -14.43 20.65 -3.52
C ILE A 330 -13.77 21.80 -4.32
N GLY A 331 -13.44 22.91 -3.65
CA GLY A 331 -12.73 24.04 -4.27
C GLY A 331 -11.36 23.65 -4.81
N CYS A 332 -10.56 22.92 -4.03
CA CYS A 332 -9.26 22.39 -4.46
C CYS A 332 -9.40 21.47 -5.69
N LYS A 333 -10.41 20.61 -5.69
CA LYS A 333 -10.66 19.70 -6.81
C LYS A 333 -11.04 20.44 -8.09
N LEU A 334 -11.91 21.45 -7.98
CA LEU A 334 -12.30 22.29 -9.12
C LEU A 334 -11.13 23.11 -9.67
N TYR A 335 -10.22 23.58 -8.80
CA TYR A 335 -9.00 24.26 -9.19
C TYR A 335 -8.04 23.33 -9.96
N GLU A 336 -7.79 22.12 -9.42
CA GLU A 336 -6.98 21.08 -10.08
C GLU A 336 -7.56 20.66 -11.46
N ASP A 337 -8.88 20.63 -11.60
CA ASP A 337 -9.55 20.29 -12.88
C ASP A 337 -9.49 21.44 -13.90
N ARG A 338 -9.35 22.70 -13.46
CA ARG A 338 -9.15 23.87 -14.36
C ARG A 338 -7.72 23.95 -14.91
N GLU A 339 -6.71 23.60 -14.13
CA GLU A 339 -5.30 23.58 -14.61
C GLU A 339 -5.03 22.47 -15.64
N LYS A 340 -5.94 21.48 -15.76
CA LYS A 340 -5.81 20.38 -16.73
C LYS A 340 -6.49 20.66 -18.08
N LYS A 341 -7.23 21.76 -18.21
CA LYS A 341 -7.81 22.24 -19.47
C LYS A 341 -6.95 23.34 -20.09
#